data_da1d8e1e0d44c03f525957e3743a5daa
#
_entry.id   da1d8e1e0d44c03f525957e3743a5daa
#
_cell.length_a   1.000
_cell.length_b   1.000
_cell.length_c   1.000
_cell.angle_alpha   90.00
_cell.angle_beta   90.00
_cell.angle_gamma   90.00
#
_symmetry.space_group_name_H-M   'P 1'
#
loop_
_entity.id
_entity.type
_entity.pdbx_description
1 polymer ?
#
loop_
_entity_poly.entity_id
_entity_poly.type
_entity_poly.pdbx_seq_one_letter_code
_entity_poly.pdbx_strand_id
1 'polypeptide(L)'
;MDLKSLFGRRQEAILGVDISAWGIKVVGLSGSMEQPVLEQLASIRLPSGHVVDGHIVKMHQVAEALRSLLQENRIRAQKVALALPSSAVITKKIMVQADLSPEDMQAQVEEEARQYIPFPLDEVSLDFCAVGPNPQRAEMVDVLVAAARRDRVQSLEELVELAELEVSVVDVQSCALRLATRRLVDIHLPAQKNAVVLLLKVGAGRTLMQVTVGEAIVYERDLALGGDQLTQRIAAHYRLSDDAAETKKISGALPQDFESSVLLPYVHATAQLLERGIQFISNSTPYSKVSQIFLSGGGAMLPGLAAAISRALQSPCTLINPFEGMRLAPQVRDKPCLHNAPLFIGACGLALRRFSL
;
A
#
# COMPACT_ATOMS: atom_id res chain seq x y z
N MET A 1 -10.97 -43.37 -13.46
CA MET A 1 -11.29 -42.37 -12.39
C MET A 1 -9.98 -41.85 -11.89
N ASP A 2 -9.63 -40.63 -12.31
CA ASP A 2 -8.30 -40.05 -12.06
C ASP A 2 -8.28 -39.43 -10.67
N LEU A 3 -7.59 -40.05 -9.71
CA LEU A 3 -7.46 -39.59 -8.33
C LEU A 3 -6.75 -38.21 -8.20
N LYS A 4 -6.15 -37.72 -9.27
CA LYS A 4 -5.46 -36.41 -9.30
C LYS A 4 -6.42 -35.21 -9.29
N SER A 5 -7.72 -35.41 -9.59
CA SER A 5 -8.74 -34.34 -9.55
C SER A 5 -9.29 -34.06 -8.14
N LEU A 6 -9.05 -34.94 -7.17
CA LEU A 6 -9.51 -34.78 -5.77
C LEU A 6 -8.54 -33.96 -4.89
N PHE A 7 -7.31 -33.78 -5.31
CA PHE A 7 -6.38 -32.84 -4.71
C PHE A 7 -6.31 -31.61 -5.65
N GLY A 8 -7.30 -30.72 -5.55
CA GLY A 8 -7.21 -29.41 -6.16
C GLY A 8 -5.81 -28.85 -5.86
N ARG A 9 -5.07 -28.40 -6.89
CA ARG A 9 -3.78 -27.73 -6.71
C ARG A 9 -3.96 -26.74 -5.56
N ARG A 10 -3.39 -27.05 -4.40
CA ARG A 10 -3.24 -26.05 -3.34
C ARG A 10 -2.47 -24.92 -4.00
N GLN A 11 -3.16 -23.85 -4.36
CA GLN A 11 -2.50 -22.61 -4.78
C GLN A 11 -1.50 -22.30 -3.68
N GLU A 12 -0.23 -22.25 -4.04
CA GLU A 12 0.84 -21.97 -3.09
C GLU A 12 0.53 -20.67 -2.34
N ALA A 13 0.74 -20.71 -1.03
CA ALA A 13 0.45 -19.55 -0.19
C ALA A 13 1.47 -18.44 -0.50
N ILE A 14 1.00 -17.32 -1.03
CA ILE A 14 1.81 -16.12 -1.23
C ILE A 14 1.54 -15.17 -0.09
N LEU A 15 2.59 -14.73 0.59
CA LEU A 15 2.51 -13.71 1.63
C LEU A 15 2.64 -12.33 1.03
N GLY A 16 1.74 -11.43 1.39
CA GLY A 16 1.95 -9.99 1.16
C GLY A 16 2.87 -9.43 2.23
N VAL A 17 4.01 -8.88 1.82
CA VAL A 17 5.03 -8.32 2.70
C VAL A 17 5.20 -6.83 2.42
N ASP A 18 4.74 -5.97 3.33
CA ASP A 18 4.92 -4.51 3.28
C ASP A 18 6.08 -4.10 4.19
N ILE A 19 7.15 -3.57 3.61
CA ILE A 19 8.35 -3.10 4.29
C ILE A 19 8.36 -1.57 4.21
N SER A 20 8.46 -0.92 5.35
CA SER A 20 8.41 0.53 5.46
C SER A 20 9.36 1.03 6.55
N ALA A 21 9.56 2.35 6.64
CA ALA A 21 10.39 2.97 7.69
C ALA A 21 9.94 2.59 9.11
N TRP A 22 8.64 2.31 9.32
CA TRP A 22 8.12 1.87 10.61
C TRP A 22 8.49 0.41 10.91
N GLY A 23 8.45 -0.48 9.91
CA GLY A 23 8.64 -1.91 10.14
C GLY A 23 8.09 -2.79 9.02
N ILE A 24 8.09 -4.09 9.27
CA ILE A 24 7.61 -5.13 8.37
C ILE A 24 6.22 -5.58 8.78
N LYS A 25 5.32 -5.74 7.83
CA LYS A 25 3.98 -6.30 8.03
C LYS A 25 3.78 -7.45 7.04
N VAL A 26 3.22 -8.52 7.53
CA VAL A 26 2.99 -9.74 6.76
C VAL A 26 1.53 -10.13 6.85
N VAL A 27 0.93 -10.42 5.70
CA VAL A 27 -0.44 -10.92 5.56
C VAL A 27 -0.44 -12.15 4.67
N GLY A 28 -1.09 -13.22 5.13
CA GLY A 28 -1.37 -14.40 4.32
C GLY A 28 -2.87 -14.60 4.19
N LEU A 29 -3.34 -14.78 2.96
CA LEU A 29 -4.74 -15.01 2.63
C LEU A 29 -4.95 -16.40 2.03
N SER A 30 -6.16 -16.94 2.17
CA SER A 30 -6.66 -18.13 1.46
C SER A 30 -8.09 -17.89 0.97
N GLY A 31 -8.73 -18.89 0.38
CA GLY A 31 -10.07 -18.77 -0.17
C GLY A 31 -10.06 -18.20 -1.60
N SER A 32 -11.01 -17.32 -1.91
CA SER A 32 -11.12 -16.62 -3.20
C SER A 32 -11.14 -15.10 -3.02
N MET A 33 -11.13 -14.34 -4.12
CA MET A 33 -11.22 -12.88 -4.08
C MET A 33 -12.53 -12.41 -3.44
N GLU A 34 -13.63 -13.12 -3.69
CA GLU A 34 -14.97 -12.82 -3.15
C GLU A 34 -15.11 -13.21 -1.68
N GLN A 35 -14.42 -14.28 -1.27
CA GLN A 35 -14.50 -14.84 0.09
C GLN A 35 -13.09 -15.11 0.65
N PRO A 36 -12.30 -14.07 0.87
CA PRO A 36 -10.96 -14.23 1.40
C PRO A 36 -10.99 -14.62 2.88
N VAL A 37 -10.00 -15.42 3.26
CA VAL A 37 -9.76 -15.83 4.64
C VAL A 37 -8.40 -15.31 5.08
N LEU A 38 -8.36 -14.57 6.16
CA LEU A 38 -7.11 -14.13 6.77
C LEU A 38 -6.48 -15.30 7.55
N GLU A 39 -5.40 -15.84 6.99
CA GLU A 39 -4.69 -17.01 7.55
C GLU A 39 -3.48 -16.60 8.41
N GLN A 40 -2.76 -15.59 7.98
CA GLN A 40 -1.53 -15.15 8.63
C GLN A 40 -1.55 -13.62 8.79
N LEU A 41 -1.10 -13.18 9.97
CA LEU A 41 -0.97 -11.76 10.29
C LEU A 41 0.19 -11.61 11.27
N ALA A 42 1.19 -10.81 10.91
CA ALA A 42 2.33 -10.51 11.78
C ALA A 42 2.93 -9.15 11.44
N SER A 43 3.55 -8.52 12.42
CA SER A 43 4.34 -7.31 12.20
C SER A 43 5.47 -7.20 13.20
N ILE A 44 6.56 -6.56 12.77
CA ILE A 44 7.70 -6.22 13.62
C ILE A 44 8.14 -4.79 13.31
N ARG A 45 8.50 -4.06 14.34
CA ARG A 45 9.06 -2.71 14.19
C ARG A 45 10.54 -2.81 13.78
N LEU A 46 10.96 -1.95 12.87
CA LEU A 46 12.37 -1.79 12.53
C LEU A 46 12.95 -0.57 13.25
N PRO A 47 14.23 -0.62 13.63
CA PRO A 47 14.94 0.56 14.12
C PRO A 47 14.97 1.65 13.05
N SER A 48 15.00 2.92 13.48
CA SER A 48 15.09 4.06 12.58
C SER A 48 16.32 3.96 11.68
N GLY A 49 16.18 4.39 10.41
CA GLY A 49 17.26 4.36 9.43
C GLY A 49 17.50 3.00 8.75
N HIS A 50 16.76 1.95 9.10
CA HIS A 50 16.86 0.66 8.38
C HIS A 50 16.21 0.73 7.01
N VAL A 51 15.12 1.47 6.90
CA VAL A 51 14.42 1.79 5.65
C VAL A 51 14.19 3.30 5.61
N VAL A 52 14.68 3.97 4.56
CA VAL A 52 14.58 5.41 4.38
C VAL A 52 13.96 5.69 3.01
N ASP A 53 12.89 6.47 2.97
CA ASP A 53 12.17 6.83 1.73
C ASP A 53 11.80 5.62 0.86
N GLY A 54 11.48 4.50 1.50
CA GLY A 54 11.16 3.24 0.83
C GLY A 54 12.37 2.45 0.34
N HIS A 55 13.59 2.92 0.60
CA HIS A 55 14.83 2.21 0.28
C HIS A 55 15.35 1.44 1.49
N ILE A 56 15.73 0.18 1.28
CA ILE A 56 16.32 -0.67 2.29
C ILE A 56 17.80 -0.29 2.43
N VAL A 57 18.14 0.33 3.56
CA VAL A 57 19.51 0.80 3.84
C VAL A 57 20.32 -0.28 4.57
N LYS A 58 19.66 -1.06 5.42
CA LYS A 58 20.28 -2.10 6.26
C LYS A 58 19.78 -3.48 5.85
N MET A 59 20.23 -3.94 4.67
CA MET A 59 19.75 -5.15 4.00
C MET A 59 19.71 -6.37 4.92
N HIS A 60 20.85 -6.77 5.49
CA HIS A 60 20.95 -7.95 6.34
C HIS A 60 20.06 -7.88 7.59
N GLN A 61 19.99 -6.70 8.24
CA GLN A 61 19.18 -6.52 9.45
C GLN A 61 17.68 -6.60 9.12
N VAL A 62 17.25 -6.08 7.97
CA VAL A 62 15.85 -6.16 7.54
C VAL A 62 15.49 -7.58 7.14
N ALA A 63 16.38 -8.30 6.44
CA ALA A 63 16.19 -9.70 6.09
C ALA A 63 16.09 -10.61 7.34
N GLU A 64 16.98 -10.40 8.31
CA GLU A 64 16.95 -11.13 9.59
C GLU A 64 15.66 -10.85 10.38
N ALA A 65 15.23 -9.59 10.43
CA ALA A 65 13.96 -9.21 11.06
C ALA A 65 12.75 -9.88 10.38
N LEU A 66 12.75 -9.97 9.04
CA LEU A 66 11.69 -10.67 8.30
C LEU A 66 11.71 -12.17 8.62
N ARG A 67 12.87 -12.81 8.57
CA ARG A 67 13.03 -14.24 8.89
C ARG A 67 12.58 -14.55 10.31
N SER A 68 13.05 -13.77 11.30
CA SER A 68 12.67 -13.92 12.71
C SER A 68 11.16 -13.76 12.90
N LEU A 69 10.54 -12.74 12.26
CA LEU A 69 9.09 -12.50 12.30
C LEU A 69 8.30 -13.72 11.82
N LEU A 70 8.73 -14.35 10.73
CA LEU A 70 8.06 -15.54 10.19
C LEU A 70 8.22 -16.75 11.11
N GLN A 71 9.44 -16.98 11.65
CA GLN A 71 9.72 -18.09 12.55
C GLN A 71 8.94 -17.98 13.88
N GLU A 72 8.96 -16.82 14.52
CA GLU A 72 8.22 -16.56 15.77
C GLU A 72 6.72 -16.75 15.62
N ASN A 73 6.17 -16.39 14.46
CA ASN A 73 4.75 -16.55 14.15
C ASN A 73 4.41 -17.90 13.50
N ARG A 74 5.38 -18.81 13.34
CA ARG A 74 5.22 -20.14 12.73
C ARG A 74 4.63 -20.08 11.32
N ILE A 75 5.00 -19.07 10.55
CA ILE A 75 4.57 -18.88 9.17
C ILE A 75 5.52 -19.68 8.27
N ARG A 76 4.98 -20.62 7.49
CA ARG A 76 5.77 -21.57 6.68
C ARG A 76 5.71 -21.31 5.18
N ALA A 77 5.01 -20.28 4.74
CA ALA A 77 4.95 -19.93 3.32
C ALA A 77 6.33 -19.45 2.85
N GLN A 78 6.74 -19.87 1.67
CA GLN A 78 8.04 -19.53 1.08
C GLN A 78 7.94 -18.42 0.04
N LYS A 79 6.78 -18.25 -0.60
CA LYS A 79 6.57 -17.26 -1.66
C LYS A 79 6.02 -15.96 -1.12
N VAL A 80 6.57 -14.84 -1.61
CA VAL A 80 6.18 -13.50 -1.17
C VAL A 80 5.84 -12.59 -2.35
N ALA A 81 4.91 -11.67 -2.10
CA ALA A 81 4.65 -10.50 -2.91
C ALA A 81 5.13 -9.26 -2.14
N LEU A 82 5.95 -8.45 -2.78
CA LEU A 82 6.43 -7.16 -2.28
C LEU A 82 6.07 -6.05 -3.25
N ALA A 83 6.34 -4.80 -2.86
CA ALA A 83 6.14 -3.68 -3.76
C ALA A 83 7.30 -2.68 -3.70
N LEU A 84 7.58 -2.09 -4.86
CA LEU A 84 8.37 -0.87 -4.95
C LEU A 84 7.50 0.33 -4.54
N PRO A 85 8.09 1.35 -3.89
CA PRO A 85 7.41 2.63 -3.68
C PRO A 85 6.97 3.23 -5.02
N SER A 86 5.80 3.85 -5.06
CA SER A 86 5.31 4.49 -6.29
C SER A 86 6.29 5.53 -6.86
N SER A 87 7.03 6.21 -5.99
CA SER A 87 8.06 7.19 -6.39
C SER A 87 9.28 6.56 -7.10
N ALA A 88 9.47 5.25 -6.99
CA ALA A 88 10.55 4.50 -7.65
C ALA A 88 10.10 3.85 -8.98
N VAL A 89 8.84 4.02 -9.36
CA VAL A 89 8.26 3.41 -10.56
C VAL A 89 7.67 4.48 -11.47
N ILE A 90 8.02 4.45 -12.73
CA ILE A 90 7.39 5.27 -13.77
C ILE A 90 6.19 4.48 -14.27
N THR A 91 4.99 5.00 -14.07
CA THR A 91 3.77 4.43 -14.63
C THR A 91 3.22 5.34 -15.73
N LYS A 92 2.87 4.77 -16.87
CA LYS A 92 2.32 5.50 -18.00
C LYS A 92 1.22 4.69 -18.68
N LYS A 93 0.13 5.35 -19.02
CA LYS A 93 -0.89 4.80 -19.89
C LYS A 93 -0.55 5.18 -21.32
N ILE A 94 -0.44 4.19 -22.20
CA ILE A 94 -0.17 4.33 -23.63
C ILE A 94 -1.29 3.66 -24.44
N MET A 95 -1.34 3.94 -25.72
CA MET A 95 -2.25 3.27 -26.65
C MET A 95 -1.43 2.44 -27.63
N VAL A 96 -1.82 1.19 -27.80
CA VAL A 96 -1.22 0.27 -28.79
C VAL A 96 -2.33 -0.29 -29.68
N GLN A 97 -1.98 -0.87 -30.85
CA GLN A 97 -2.96 -1.51 -31.73
C GLN A 97 -3.57 -2.74 -31.04
N ALA A 98 -4.87 -2.94 -31.25
CA ALA A 98 -5.62 -4.02 -30.57
C ALA A 98 -5.29 -5.41 -31.10
N ASP A 99 -4.97 -5.53 -32.40
CA ASP A 99 -4.82 -6.82 -33.11
C ASP A 99 -3.37 -7.32 -33.16
N LEU A 100 -2.51 -6.87 -32.25
CA LEU A 100 -1.11 -7.31 -32.17
C LEU A 100 -0.98 -8.68 -31.50
N SER A 101 0.00 -9.45 -32.00
CA SER A 101 0.48 -10.62 -31.23
C SER A 101 1.08 -10.17 -29.89
N PRO A 102 1.18 -11.04 -28.87
CA PRO A 102 1.84 -10.69 -27.61
C PRO A 102 3.27 -10.16 -27.79
N GLU A 103 4.03 -10.73 -28.75
CA GLU A 103 5.40 -10.34 -29.07
C GLU A 103 5.45 -8.95 -29.72
N ASP A 104 4.55 -8.69 -30.70
CA ASP A 104 4.48 -7.39 -31.36
C ASP A 104 3.98 -6.29 -30.38
N MET A 105 3.05 -6.64 -29.48
CA MET A 105 2.61 -5.73 -28.44
C MET A 105 3.74 -5.36 -27.49
N GLN A 106 4.55 -6.33 -27.06
CA GLN A 106 5.72 -6.07 -26.24
C GLN A 106 6.70 -5.15 -26.96
N ALA A 107 7.01 -5.42 -28.21
CA ALA A 107 7.92 -4.59 -29.02
C ALA A 107 7.40 -3.15 -29.16
N GLN A 108 6.09 -2.97 -29.42
CA GLN A 108 5.49 -1.65 -29.52
C GLN A 108 5.49 -0.91 -28.16
N VAL A 109 5.20 -1.62 -27.06
CA VAL A 109 5.27 -1.04 -25.70
C VAL A 109 6.69 -0.59 -25.37
N GLU A 110 7.70 -1.40 -25.68
CA GLU A 110 9.10 -1.05 -25.44
C GLU A 110 9.53 0.17 -26.27
N GLU A 111 9.12 0.28 -27.53
CA GLU A 111 9.43 1.43 -28.38
C GLU A 111 8.75 2.71 -27.85
N GLU A 112 7.47 2.65 -27.51
CA GLU A 112 6.77 3.77 -26.89
C GLU A 112 7.38 4.16 -25.54
N ALA A 113 7.80 3.19 -24.74
CA ALA A 113 8.40 3.41 -23.43
C ALA A 113 9.70 4.20 -23.48
N ARG A 114 10.50 4.06 -24.56
CA ARG A 114 11.75 4.81 -24.78
C ARG A 114 11.56 6.33 -24.76
N GLN A 115 10.36 6.81 -25.08
CA GLN A 115 10.09 8.25 -25.18
C GLN A 115 9.97 8.94 -23.82
N TYR A 116 9.69 8.19 -22.74
CA TYR A 116 9.45 8.77 -21.41
C TYR A 116 10.22 8.09 -20.26
N ILE A 117 10.90 6.97 -20.53
CA ILE A 117 11.82 6.39 -19.55
C ILE A 117 13.18 7.08 -19.70
N PRO A 118 13.67 7.80 -18.67
CA PRO A 118 14.92 8.57 -18.73
C PRO A 118 16.18 7.70 -18.53
N PHE A 119 16.06 6.38 -18.68
CA PHE A 119 17.13 5.40 -18.49
C PHE A 119 17.21 4.45 -19.70
N PRO A 120 18.39 3.87 -20.01
CA PRO A 120 18.50 2.79 -20.96
C PRO A 120 17.59 1.61 -20.58
N LEU A 121 16.89 1.00 -21.55
CA LEU A 121 15.95 -0.08 -21.26
C LEU A 121 16.61 -1.34 -20.69
N ASP A 122 17.90 -1.54 -20.95
CA ASP A 122 18.69 -2.63 -20.37
C ASP A 122 18.98 -2.44 -18.86
N GLU A 123 18.82 -1.21 -18.33
CA GLU A 123 18.89 -0.90 -16.90
C GLU A 123 17.51 -0.90 -16.21
N VAL A 124 16.44 -1.19 -16.97
CA VAL A 124 15.06 -1.08 -16.49
C VAL A 124 14.40 -2.46 -16.45
N SER A 125 13.63 -2.71 -15.40
CA SER A 125 12.60 -3.75 -15.36
C SER A 125 11.29 -3.11 -15.81
N LEU A 126 10.75 -3.59 -16.93
CA LEU A 126 9.53 -3.09 -17.55
C LEU A 126 8.49 -4.20 -17.59
N ASP A 127 7.27 -3.86 -17.20
CA ASP A 127 6.11 -4.74 -17.32
C ASP A 127 4.90 -3.91 -17.77
N PHE A 128 3.89 -4.56 -18.34
CA PHE A 128 2.70 -3.89 -18.82
C PHE A 128 1.46 -4.77 -18.74
N CYS A 129 0.29 -4.14 -18.64
CA CYS A 129 -0.98 -4.85 -18.74
C CYS A 129 -1.98 -4.08 -19.62
N ALA A 130 -2.76 -4.82 -20.40
CA ALA A 130 -3.89 -4.25 -21.15
C ALA A 130 -4.98 -3.82 -20.15
N VAL A 131 -5.40 -2.55 -20.24
CA VAL A 131 -6.48 -1.99 -19.41
C VAL A 131 -7.84 -2.26 -20.07
N GLY A 132 -7.88 -2.19 -21.40
CA GLY A 132 -9.09 -2.44 -22.20
C GLY A 132 -9.11 -1.63 -23.49
N PRO A 133 -10.15 -1.80 -24.31
CA PRO A 133 -10.32 -1.03 -25.54
C PRO A 133 -10.32 0.49 -25.27
N ASN A 134 -9.65 1.25 -26.14
CA ASN A 134 -9.66 2.70 -26.01
C ASN A 134 -11.04 3.27 -26.35
N PRO A 135 -11.66 4.11 -25.48
CA PRO A 135 -13.01 4.63 -25.70
C PRO A 135 -13.17 5.55 -26.93
N GLN A 136 -12.06 6.14 -27.41
CA GLN A 136 -12.06 7.10 -28.53
C GLN A 136 -11.59 6.47 -29.85
N ARG A 137 -10.88 5.34 -29.79
CA ARG A 137 -10.28 4.66 -30.94
C ARG A 137 -10.44 3.15 -30.79
N ALA A 138 -11.47 2.59 -31.43
CA ALA A 138 -11.84 1.18 -31.31
C ALA A 138 -10.74 0.21 -31.77
N GLU A 139 -9.83 0.65 -32.65
CA GLU A 139 -8.69 -0.10 -33.14
C GLU A 139 -7.51 -0.10 -32.17
N MET A 140 -7.60 0.63 -31.05
CA MET A 140 -6.53 0.76 -30.07
C MET A 140 -6.95 0.15 -28.72
N VAL A 141 -5.95 -0.35 -28.00
CA VAL A 141 -6.05 -0.81 -26.61
C VAL A 141 -5.24 0.11 -25.72
N ASP A 142 -5.83 0.51 -24.61
CA ASP A 142 -5.13 1.20 -23.55
C ASP A 142 -4.27 0.20 -22.77
N VAL A 143 -2.99 0.49 -22.63
CA VAL A 143 -2.01 -0.33 -21.90
C VAL A 143 -1.40 0.50 -20.79
N LEU A 144 -1.39 -0.03 -19.58
CA LEU A 144 -0.64 0.54 -18.46
C LEU A 144 0.75 -0.07 -18.45
N VAL A 145 1.76 0.78 -18.57
CA VAL A 145 3.17 0.40 -18.49
C VAL A 145 3.71 0.80 -17.12
N ALA A 146 4.48 -0.08 -16.51
CA ALA A 146 5.23 0.16 -15.29
C ALA A 146 6.71 -0.11 -15.55
N ALA A 147 7.57 0.82 -15.17
CA ALA A 147 9.01 0.72 -15.36
C ALA A 147 9.75 1.16 -14.11
N ALA A 148 10.67 0.33 -13.64
CA ALA A 148 11.51 0.61 -12.50
C ALA A 148 12.97 0.33 -12.83
N ARG A 149 13.89 1.00 -12.17
CA ARG A 149 15.31 0.63 -12.30
C ARG A 149 15.53 -0.81 -11.83
N ARG A 150 16.29 -1.57 -12.60
CA ARG A 150 16.55 -2.99 -12.33
C ARG A 150 17.22 -3.21 -10.97
N ASP A 151 18.14 -2.30 -10.55
CA ASP A 151 18.79 -2.36 -9.25
C ASP A 151 17.78 -2.31 -8.08
N ARG A 152 16.64 -1.65 -8.26
CA ARG A 152 15.57 -1.58 -7.24
C ARG A 152 14.83 -2.90 -7.09
N VAL A 153 14.54 -3.56 -8.20
CA VAL A 153 13.92 -4.90 -8.20
C VAL A 153 14.89 -5.90 -7.58
N GLN A 154 16.15 -5.91 -8.03
CA GLN A 154 17.21 -6.77 -7.52
C GLN A 154 17.43 -6.61 -6.01
N SER A 155 17.33 -5.38 -5.47
CA SER A 155 17.43 -5.16 -4.02
C SER A 155 16.30 -5.84 -3.23
N LEU A 156 15.09 -5.96 -3.80
CA LEU A 156 14.00 -6.71 -3.17
C LEU A 156 14.22 -8.22 -3.28
N GLU A 157 14.73 -8.69 -4.41
CA GLU A 157 15.06 -10.10 -4.63
C GLU A 157 16.17 -10.54 -3.67
N GLU A 158 17.25 -9.75 -3.53
CA GLU A 158 18.34 -10.01 -2.58
C GLU A 158 17.82 -10.05 -1.12
N LEU A 159 16.96 -9.12 -0.72
CA LEU A 159 16.36 -9.12 0.61
C LEU A 159 15.62 -10.42 0.89
N VAL A 160 14.80 -10.87 -0.07
CA VAL A 160 13.95 -12.05 0.04
C VAL A 160 14.80 -13.32 0.09
N GLU A 161 15.85 -13.40 -0.72
CA GLU A 161 16.82 -14.50 -0.72
C GLU A 161 17.55 -14.59 0.63
N LEU A 162 18.04 -13.46 1.16
CA LEU A 162 18.65 -13.40 2.48
C LEU A 162 17.68 -13.80 3.61
N ALA A 163 16.38 -13.62 3.42
CA ALA A 163 15.35 -14.09 4.34
C ALA A 163 14.93 -15.55 4.12
N GLU A 164 15.60 -16.28 3.21
CA GLU A 164 15.30 -17.68 2.84
C GLU A 164 13.89 -17.85 2.24
N LEU A 165 13.46 -16.87 1.44
CA LEU A 165 12.17 -16.83 0.76
C LEU A 165 12.35 -16.71 -0.75
N GLU A 166 11.25 -16.84 -1.51
CA GLU A 166 11.17 -16.71 -2.95
C GLU A 166 10.24 -15.57 -3.35
N VAL A 167 10.68 -14.68 -4.23
CA VAL A 167 9.84 -13.63 -4.80
C VAL A 167 8.87 -14.24 -5.81
N SER A 168 7.58 -14.07 -5.58
CA SER A 168 6.54 -14.43 -6.54
C SER A 168 6.05 -13.22 -7.33
N VAL A 169 5.99 -12.05 -6.69
CA VAL A 169 5.52 -10.80 -7.29
C VAL A 169 6.32 -9.63 -6.75
N VAL A 170 6.80 -8.77 -7.64
CA VAL A 170 7.21 -7.40 -7.33
C VAL A 170 6.16 -6.46 -7.92
N ASP A 171 5.35 -5.87 -7.06
CA ASP A 171 4.26 -4.97 -7.44
C ASP A 171 4.67 -3.49 -7.32
N VAL A 172 3.79 -2.60 -7.71
CA VAL A 172 3.84 -1.17 -7.40
C VAL A 172 2.97 -0.90 -6.18
N GLN A 173 3.46 -0.14 -5.21
CA GLN A 173 2.72 0.15 -3.96
C GLN A 173 1.31 0.69 -4.24
N SER A 174 1.17 1.59 -5.21
CA SER A 174 -0.13 2.13 -5.61
C SER A 174 -1.11 1.06 -6.11
N CYS A 175 -0.63 0.08 -6.86
CA CYS A 175 -1.47 -1.00 -7.37
C CYS A 175 -1.94 -1.93 -6.24
N ALA A 176 -1.06 -2.28 -5.32
CA ALA A 176 -1.41 -3.07 -4.14
C ALA A 176 -2.45 -2.34 -3.26
N LEU A 177 -2.25 -1.04 -3.01
CA LEU A 177 -3.19 -0.23 -2.24
C LEU A 177 -4.55 -0.12 -2.93
N ARG A 178 -4.57 0.11 -4.26
CA ARG A 178 -5.79 0.12 -5.05
C ARG A 178 -6.58 -1.18 -4.91
N LEU A 179 -5.89 -2.32 -4.96
CA LEU A 179 -6.54 -3.63 -4.86
C LEU A 179 -7.24 -3.82 -3.50
N ALA A 180 -6.57 -3.46 -2.40
CA ALA A 180 -7.18 -3.50 -1.07
C ALA A 180 -8.32 -2.48 -0.92
N THR A 181 -8.14 -1.25 -1.46
CA THR A 181 -9.13 -0.18 -1.41
C THR A 181 -10.39 -0.55 -2.19
N ARG A 182 -10.23 -1.13 -3.39
CA ARG A 182 -11.35 -1.56 -4.24
C ARG A 182 -12.28 -2.51 -3.51
N ARG A 183 -11.73 -3.50 -2.82
CA ARG A 183 -12.53 -4.44 -2.04
C ARG A 183 -13.35 -3.74 -0.94
N LEU A 184 -12.78 -2.71 -0.29
CA LEU A 184 -13.49 -1.92 0.72
C LEU A 184 -14.57 -1.01 0.09
N VAL A 185 -14.33 -0.50 -1.12
CA VAL A 185 -15.35 0.23 -1.88
C VAL A 185 -16.57 -0.65 -2.15
N ASP A 186 -16.36 -1.90 -2.54
CA ASP A 186 -17.45 -2.85 -2.79
C ASP A 186 -18.27 -3.14 -1.52
N ILE A 187 -17.67 -3.06 -0.34
CA ILE A 187 -18.34 -3.22 0.96
C ILE A 187 -19.09 -1.94 1.37
N HIS A 188 -18.41 -0.78 1.33
CA HIS A 188 -18.94 0.47 1.87
C HIS A 188 -19.83 1.25 0.90
N LEU A 189 -19.63 1.05 -0.42
CA LEU A 189 -20.31 1.79 -1.50
C LEU A 189 -20.85 0.86 -2.60
N PRO A 190 -21.58 -0.22 -2.27
CA PRO A 190 -21.94 -1.28 -3.23
C PRO A 190 -22.75 -0.78 -4.42
N ALA A 191 -23.51 0.31 -4.27
CA ALA A 191 -24.32 0.90 -5.35
C ALA A 191 -23.56 1.92 -6.20
N GLN A 192 -22.32 2.28 -5.86
CA GLN A 192 -21.56 3.38 -6.47
C GLN A 192 -20.29 2.87 -7.14
N LYS A 193 -20.41 2.11 -8.23
CA LYS A 193 -19.27 1.52 -8.95
C LYS A 193 -18.19 2.53 -9.39
N ASN A 194 -18.58 3.78 -9.66
CA ASN A 194 -17.70 4.86 -10.09
C ASN A 194 -17.56 5.95 -9.02
N ALA A 195 -17.70 5.60 -7.74
CA ALA A 195 -17.42 6.54 -6.66
C ALA A 195 -15.99 7.07 -6.74
N VAL A 196 -15.85 8.37 -6.51
CA VAL A 196 -14.53 8.98 -6.33
C VAL A 196 -14.08 8.74 -4.90
N VAL A 197 -13.11 7.89 -4.71
CA VAL A 197 -12.62 7.49 -3.39
C VAL A 197 -11.20 7.99 -3.20
N LEU A 198 -10.96 8.65 -2.06
CA LEU A 198 -9.66 9.07 -1.63
C LEU A 198 -9.15 8.14 -0.54
N LEU A 199 -8.06 7.43 -0.82
CA LEU A 199 -7.26 6.75 0.21
C LEU A 199 -6.18 7.69 0.74
N LEU A 200 -6.12 7.85 2.06
CA LEU A 200 -5.04 8.51 2.79
C LEU A 200 -4.31 7.46 3.63
N LYS A 201 -3.15 7.01 3.17
CA LYS A 201 -2.27 6.12 3.95
C LYS A 201 -1.27 6.98 4.73
N VAL A 202 -1.56 7.26 6.00
CA VAL A 202 -0.73 8.07 6.89
C VAL A 202 0.34 7.17 7.52
N GLY A 203 1.56 7.25 6.99
CA GLY A 203 2.71 6.50 7.49
C GLY A 203 3.47 7.22 8.60
N ALA A 204 4.70 6.76 8.87
CA ALA A 204 5.61 7.42 9.81
C ALA A 204 6.09 8.78 9.28
N GLY A 205 6.81 8.80 8.16
CA GLY A 205 7.34 10.04 7.59
C GLY A 205 6.53 10.64 6.44
N ARG A 206 5.65 9.84 5.80
CA ARG A 206 4.91 10.23 4.59
C ARG A 206 3.45 9.83 4.65
N THR A 207 2.61 10.60 3.97
CA THR A 207 1.21 10.27 3.70
C THR A 207 1.02 10.12 2.19
N LEU A 208 0.62 8.94 1.75
CA LEU A 208 0.19 8.73 0.38
C LEU A 208 -1.28 9.14 0.24
N MET A 209 -1.55 10.01 -0.74
CA MET A 209 -2.88 10.35 -1.22
C MET A 209 -3.11 9.63 -2.54
N GLN A 210 -4.11 8.76 -2.61
CA GLN A 210 -4.49 8.07 -3.85
C GLN A 210 -5.97 8.25 -4.11
N VAL A 211 -6.32 8.78 -5.28
CA VAL A 211 -7.71 8.89 -5.73
C VAL A 211 -7.99 7.82 -6.76
N THR A 212 -9.04 7.06 -6.51
CA THR A 212 -9.52 6.02 -7.43
C THR A 212 -10.95 6.30 -7.88
N VAL A 213 -11.24 5.93 -9.13
CA VAL A 213 -12.60 5.90 -9.71
C VAL A 213 -12.76 4.55 -10.40
N GLY A 214 -13.63 3.71 -9.87
CA GLY A 214 -13.69 2.31 -10.30
C GLY A 214 -12.35 1.61 -10.14
N GLU A 215 -11.80 1.06 -11.23
CA GLU A 215 -10.50 0.39 -11.26
C GLU A 215 -9.31 1.34 -11.54
N ALA A 216 -9.57 2.60 -11.86
CA ALA A 216 -8.53 3.53 -12.27
C ALA A 216 -7.98 4.32 -11.08
N ILE A 217 -6.65 4.40 -10.97
CA ILE A 217 -5.96 5.42 -10.17
C ILE A 217 -5.94 6.68 -11.03
N VAL A 218 -6.67 7.72 -10.61
CA VAL A 218 -6.79 8.98 -11.37
C VAL A 218 -5.84 10.05 -10.83
N TYR A 219 -5.38 9.91 -9.60
CA TYR A 219 -4.40 10.79 -8.99
C TYR A 219 -3.65 10.09 -7.87
N GLU A 220 -2.36 10.38 -7.76
CA GLU A 220 -1.53 9.94 -6.65
C GLU A 220 -0.50 10.99 -6.28
N ARG A 221 -0.25 11.16 -4.99
CA ARG A 221 0.77 12.06 -4.48
C ARG A 221 1.25 11.65 -3.09
N ASP A 222 2.56 11.70 -2.90
CA ASP A 222 3.19 11.63 -1.58
C ASP A 222 3.30 13.02 -0.94
N LEU A 223 2.87 13.13 0.30
CA LEU A 223 3.04 14.30 1.14
C LEU A 223 4.11 13.99 2.20
N ALA A 224 5.04 14.91 2.41
CA ALA A 224 6.01 14.84 3.51
C ALA A 224 5.34 15.16 4.86
N LEU A 225 4.39 14.33 5.24
CA LEU A 225 3.56 14.45 6.44
C LEU A 225 3.33 13.04 7.00
N GLY A 226 3.58 12.85 8.29
CA GLY A 226 3.37 11.55 8.94
C GLY A 226 3.50 11.61 10.46
N GLY A 227 3.41 10.43 11.09
CA GLY A 227 3.48 10.28 12.54
C GLY A 227 4.75 10.80 13.21
N ASP A 228 5.87 10.87 12.46
CA ASP A 228 7.16 11.36 12.96
C ASP A 228 7.10 12.85 13.31
N GLN A 229 6.32 13.63 12.57
CA GLN A 229 6.11 15.05 12.89
C GLN A 229 5.38 15.24 14.22
N LEU A 230 4.45 14.33 14.55
CA LEU A 230 3.83 14.34 15.88
C LEU A 230 4.85 13.96 16.95
N THR A 231 5.68 12.94 16.69
CA THR A 231 6.78 12.55 17.59
C THR A 231 7.70 13.72 17.89
N GLN A 232 8.14 14.43 16.84
CA GLN A 232 8.98 15.63 17.00
C GLN A 232 8.30 16.74 17.80
N ARG A 233 6.98 16.97 17.60
CA ARG A 233 6.23 17.94 18.39
C ARG A 233 6.14 17.53 19.88
N ILE A 234 5.93 16.23 20.16
CA ILE A 234 5.95 15.68 21.52
C ILE A 234 7.35 15.88 22.14
N ALA A 235 8.40 15.51 21.41
CA ALA A 235 9.78 15.65 21.85
C ALA A 235 10.11 17.11 22.21
N ALA A 236 9.78 18.05 21.32
CA ALA A 236 10.01 19.48 21.54
C ALA A 236 9.21 20.03 22.71
N HIS A 237 7.91 19.70 22.80
CA HIS A 237 7.02 20.24 23.84
C HIS A 237 7.38 19.75 25.25
N TYR A 238 7.70 18.45 25.39
CA TYR A 238 8.03 17.83 26.67
C TYR A 238 9.51 17.68 26.93
N ARG A 239 10.38 18.19 26.05
CA ARG A 239 11.85 18.09 26.14
C ARG A 239 12.34 16.65 26.29
N LEU A 240 11.82 15.77 25.44
CA LEU A 240 12.18 14.35 25.38
C LEU A 240 13.10 14.11 24.17
N SER A 241 13.82 12.97 24.19
CA SER A 241 14.40 12.43 22.97
C SER A 241 13.30 11.91 22.02
N ASP A 242 13.59 11.81 20.73
CA ASP A 242 12.63 11.29 19.74
C ASP A 242 12.19 9.88 20.08
N ASP A 243 13.10 9.01 20.53
CA ASP A 243 12.77 7.63 20.94
C ASP A 243 11.85 7.60 22.17
N ALA A 244 12.10 8.46 23.17
CA ALA A 244 11.25 8.55 24.36
C ALA A 244 9.86 9.10 23.99
N ALA A 245 9.80 10.09 23.11
CA ALA A 245 8.55 10.67 22.60
C ALA A 245 7.74 9.64 21.81
N GLU A 246 8.39 8.88 20.92
CA GLU A 246 7.76 7.81 20.14
C GLU A 246 7.20 6.70 21.04
N THR A 247 8.00 6.27 22.03
CA THR A 247 7.58 5.25 23.01
C THR A 247 6.34 5.71 23.78
N LYS A 248 6.34 6.96 24.26
CA LYS A 248 5.20 7.54 24.98
C LYS A 248 3.97 7.72 24.09
N LYS A 249 4.18 8.12 22.82
CA LYS A 249 3.11 8.25 21.81
C LYS A 249 2.40 6.91 21.59
N ILE A 250 3.18 5.84 21.40
CA ILE A 250 2.64 4.49 21.15
C ILE A 250 1.95 3.91 22.38
N SER A 251 2.55 4.07 23.58
CA SER A 251 1.98 3.55 24.82
C SER A 251 0.82 4.36 25.38
N GLY A 252 0.57 5.57 24.84
CA GLY A 252 -0.41 6.51 25.39
C GLY A 252 -0.01 7.13 26.72
N ALA A 253 1.22 6.91 27.20
CA ALA A 253 1.71 7.42 28.48
C ALA A 253 2.16 8.88 28.39
N LEU A 254 1.28 9.75 27.92
CA LEU A 254 1.49 11.18 27.74
C LEU A 254 0.79 12.00 28.84
N PRO A 255 1.28 13.23 29.15
CA PRO A 255 0.65 14.11 30.13
C PRO A 255 -0.79 14.48 29.76
N GLN A 256 -1.59 14.92 30.78
CA GLN A 256 -3.00 15.24 30.58
C GLN A 256 -3.26 16.37 29.58
N ASP A 257 -2.30 17.31 29.43
CA ASP A 257 -2.40 18.43 28.51
C ASP A 257 -2.04 18.06 27.06
N PHE A 258 -1.58 16.81 26.80
CA PHE A 258 -1.15 16.36 25.47
C PHE A 258 -2.22 16.57 24.40
N GLU A 259 -3.46 16.24 24.70
CA GLU A 259 -4.54 16.35 23.73
C GLU A 259 -4.72 17.80 23.26
N SER A 260 -4.82 18.74 24.20
CA SER A 260 -5.07 20.15 23.88
C SER A 260 -3.84 20.88 23.37
N SER A 261 -2.64 20.58 23.91
CA SER A 261 -1.43 21.34 23.64
C SER A 261 -0.65 20.87 22.42
N VAL A 262 -0.74 19.58 22.07
CA VAL A 262 0.06 18.98 20.99
C VAL A 262 -0.81 18.29 19.94
N LEU A 263 -1.73 17.39 20.35
CA LEU A 263 -2.47 16.55 19.40
C LEU A 263 -3.46 17.36 18.55
N LEU A 264 -4.33 18.15 19.17
CA LEU A 264 -5.33 18.93 18.43
C LEU A 264 -4.71 19.94 17.45
N PRO A 265 -3.66 20.72 17.81
CA PRO A 265 -2.95 21.56 16.85
C PRO A 265 -2.31 20.79 15.70
N TYR A 266 -1.77 19.59 15.97
CA TYR A 266 -1.23 18.73 14.93
C TYR A 266 -2.32 18.23 13.98
N VAL A 267 -3.43 17.72 14.53
CA VAL A 267 -4.58 17.22 13.76
C VAL A 267 -5.15 18.32 12.86
N HIS A 268 -5.32 19.54 13.37
CA HIS A 268 -5.81 20.67 12.57
C HIS A 268 -4.84 21.04 11.44
N ALA A 269 -3.54 21.14 11.73
CA ALA A 269 -2.53 21.43 10.71
C ALA A 269 -2.49 20.33 9.63
N THR A 270 -2.62 19.06 10.04
CA THR A 270 -2.69 17.92 9.12
C THR A 270 -3.92 18.02 8.22
N ALA A 271 -5.10 18.28 8.77
CA ALA A 271 -6.34 18.43 8.00
C ALA A 271 -6.23 19.55 6.96
N GLN A 272 -5.65 20.71 7.32
CA GLN A 272 -5.43 21.83 6.40
C GLN A 272 -4.44 21.50 5.27
N LEU A 273 -3.40 20.69 5.55
CA LEU A 273 -2.47 20.25 4.51
C LEU A 273 -3.15 19.30 3.52
N LEU A 274 -3.98 18.39 4.02
CA LEU A 274 -4.75 17.47 3.20
C LEU A 274 -5.81 18.21 2.36
N GLU A 275 -6.47 19.21 2.93
CA GLU A 275 -7.43 20.06 2.21
C GLU A 275 -6.78 20.72 0.99
N ARG A 276 -5.60 21.33 1.16
CA ARG A 276 -4.84 21.91 0.03
C ARG A 276 -4.48 20.87 -1.04
N GLY A 277 -4.12 19.65 -0.63
CA GLY A 277 -3.86 18.54 -1.53
C GLY A 277 -5.10 18.19 -2.37
N ILE A 278 -6.28 18.14 -1.75
CA ILE A 278 -7.55 17.82 -2.44
C ILE A 278 -8.01 18.96 -3.35
N GLN A 279 -7.84 20.21 -2.96
CA GLN A 279 -8.10 21.35 -3.86
C GLN A 279 -7.28 21.24 -5.15
N PHE A 280 -6.03 20.81 -5.03
CA PHE A 280 -5.21 20.56 -6.23
C PHE A 280 -5.79 19.44 -7.10
N ILE A 281 -6.29 18.34 -6.50
CA ILE A 281 -6.94 17.24 -7.23
C ILE A 281 -8.18 17.76 -7.98
N SER A 282 -9.05 18.52 -7.31
CA SER A 282 -10.26 19.08 -7.92
C SER A 282 -9.97 20.01 -9.09
N ASN A 283 -8.83 20.71 -9.06
CA ASN A 283 -8.39 21.59 -10.13
C ASN A 283 -7.68 20.84 -11.28
N SER A 284 -7.12 19.67 -11.01
CA SER A 284 -6.29 18.91 -11.95
C SER A 284 -7.02 17.73 -12.60
N THR A 285 -8.23 17.41 -12.12
CA THR A 285 -9.04 16.28 -12.60
C THR A 285 -10.50 16.73 -12.82
N PRO A 286 -11.28 16.01 -13.63
CA PRO A 286 -12.71 16.31 -13.79
C PRO A 286 -13.56 15.98 -12.56
N TYR A 287 -12.92 15.48 -11.49
CA TYR A 287 -13.60 15.02 -10.28
C TYR A 287 -13.57 16.09 -9.20
N SER A 288 -14.67 16.81 -9.05
CA SER A 288 -14.79 17.94 -8.10
C SER A 288 -15.19 17.53 -6.68
N LYS A 289 -15.67 16.30 -6.48
CA LYS A 289 -16.17 15.85 -5.19
C LYS A 289 -15.73 14.43 -4.88
N VAL A 290 -15.11 14.25 -3.71
CA VAL A 290 -14.77 12.94 -3.16
C VAL A 290 -16.00 12.35 -2.46
N SER A 291 -16.42 11.15 -2.86
CA SER A 291 -17.57 10.45 -2.28
C SER A 291 -17.27 9.87 -0.90
N GLN A 292 -16.05 9.37 -0.72
CA GLN A 292 -15.60 8.73 0.51
C GLN A 292 -14.10 8.91 0.69
N ILE A 293 -13.68 9.17 1.93
CA ILE A 293 -12.27 9.18 2.33
C ILE A 293 -12.01 7.96 3.21
N PHE A 294 -11.05 7.15 2.81
CA PHE A 294 -10.53 6.04 3.61
C PHE A 294 -9.20 6.42 4.23
N LEU A 295 -9.11 6.31 5.56
CA LEU A 295 -7.88 6.49 6.31
C LEU A 295 -7.24 5.15 6.63
N SER A 296 -5.92 5.06 6.46
CA SER A 296 -5.12 3.88 6.76
C SER A 296 -3.72 4.26 7.22
N GLY A 297 -2.98 3.28 7.75
CA GLY A 297 -1.64 3.50 8.30
C GLY A 297 -1.64 3.86 9.78
N GLY A 298 -0.46 3.84 10.41
CA GLY A 298 -0.32 4.08 11.85
C GLY A 298 -0.71 5.50 12.28
N GLY A 299 -0.34 6.50 11.49
CA GLY A 299 -0.70 7.89 11.76
C GLY A 299 -2.20 8.17 11.63
N ALA A 300 -2.93 7.34 10.87
CA ALA A 300 -4.38 7.46 10.73
C ALA A 300 -5.16 7.08 11.99
N MET A 301 -4.54 6.31 12.88
CA MET A 301 -5.15 5.86 14.14
C MET A 301 -5.16 6.93 15.23
N LEU A 302 -4.61 8.12 14.96
CA LEU A 302 -4.60 9.23 15.93
C LEU A 302 -6.03 9.67 16.28
N PRO A 303 -6.35 9.79 17.57
CA PRO A 303 -7.66 10.25 18.01
C PRO A 303 -8.03 11.59 17.38
N GLY A 304 -9.27 11.71 16.90
CA GLY A 304 -9.79 12.94 16.32
C GLY A 304 -9.40 13.24 14.86
N LEU A 305 -8.40 12.56 14.29
CA LEU A 305 -7.90 12.85 12.93
C LEU A 305 -8.99 12.62 11.87
N ALA A 306 -9.69 11.49 11.91
CA ALA A 306 -10.77 11.19 10.96
C ALA A 306 -11.88 12.26 11.01
N ALA A 307 -12.29 12.66 12.21
CA ALA A 307 -13.31 13.69 12.41
C ALA A 307 -12.85 15.07 11.91
N ALA A 308 -11.58 15.42 12.12
CA ALA A 308 -11.02 16.70 11.65
C ALA A 308 -10.93 16.73 10.11
N ILE A 309 -10.48 15.64 9.49
CA ILE A 309 -10.41 15.51 8.03
C ILE A 309 -11.82 15.57 7.43
N SER A 310 -12.78 14.83 7.99
CA SER A 310 -14.16 14.82 7.51
C SER A 310 -14.78 16.22 7.52
N ARG A 311 -14.53 17.00 8.58
CA ARG A 311 -15.02 18.40 8.70
C ARG A 311 -14.31 19.33 7.70
N ALA A 312 -12.98 19.25 7.58
CA ALA A 312 -12.22 20.11 6.69
C ALA A 312 -12.58 19.88 5.22
N LEU A 313 -12.79 18.63 4.84
CA LEU A 313 -13.02 18.22 3.46
C LEU A 313 -14.50 18.05 3.09
N GLN A 314 -15.41 18.26 4.07
CA GLN A 314 -16.85 18.09 3.89
C GLN A 314 -17.22 16.76 3.20
N SER A 315 -16.48 15.71 3.50
CA SER A 315 -16.66 14.38 2.95
C SER A 315 -16.58 13.32 4.04
N PRO A 316 -17.35 12.24 3.96
CA PRO A 316 -17.26 11.14 4.92
C PRO A 316 -15.83 10.60 4.99
N CYS A 317 -15.30 10.42 6.20
CA CYS A 317 -13.96 9.94 6.44
C CYS A 317 -13.98 8.78 7.43
N THR A 318 -13.49 7.62 7.01
CA THR A 318 -13.54 6.38 7.79
C THR A 318 -12.14 5.80 7.95
N LEU A 319 -11.76 5.46 9.19
CA LEU A 319 -10.59 4.63 9.46
C LEU A 319 -10.91 3.19 9.05
N ILE A 320 -10.17 2.66 8.07
CA ILE A 320 -10.50 1.37 7.48
C ILE A 320 -9.77 0.21 8.14
N ASN A 321 -10.48 -0.92 8.19
CA ASN A 321 -9.90 -2.23 8.45
C ASN A 321 -9.77 -3.00 7.13
N PRO A 322 -8.55 -3.26 6.59
CA PRO A 322 -8.39 -3.97 5.32
C PRO A 322 -8.89 -5.41 5.35
N PHE A 323 -9.17 -5.97 6.53
CA PHE A 323 -9.69 -7.32 6.72
C PHE A 323 -11.21 -7.38 6.87
N GLU A 324 -11.89 -6.24 6.79
CA GLU A 324 -13.35 -6.17 6.88
C GLU A 324 -14.02 -7.11 5.87
N GLY A 325 -15.02 -7.90 6.33
CA GLY A 325 -15.69 -8.91 5.52
C GLY A 325 -14.88 -10.17 5.23
N MET A 326 -13.64 -10.30 5.70
CA MET A 326 -12.88 -11.56 5.62
C MET A 326 -13.23 -12.50 6.76
N ARG A 327 -13.19 -13.80 6.49
CA ARG A 327 -13.18 -14.78 7.58
C ARG A 327 -11.81 -14.80 8.23
N LEU A 328 -11.77 -14.95 9.55
CA LEU A 328 -10.53 -15.05 10.32
C LEU A 328 -10.26 -16.53 10.63
N ALA A 329 -9.09 -17.02 10.25
CA ALA A 329 -8.63 -18.33 10.67
C ALA A 329 -8.37 -18.36 12.20
N PRO A 330 -8.50 -19.53 12.87
CA PRO A 330 -8.35 -19.61 14.33
C PRO A 330 -7.07 -18.98 14.85
N GLN A 331 -5.95 -19.16 14.15
CA GLN A 331 -4.63 -18.70 14.56
C GLN A 331 -4.43 -17.15 14.52
N VAL A 332 -5.37 -16.42 13.92
CA VAL A 332 -5.28 -14.94 13.84
C VAL A 332 -6.31 -14.22 14.70
N ARG A 333 -7.35 -14.90 15.18
CA ARG A 333 -8.49 -14.29 15.90
C ARG A 333 -8.07 -13.50 17.14
N ASP A 334 -7.10 -14.03 17.89
CA ASP A 334 -6.65 -13.48 19.16
C ASP A 334 -5.33 -12.70 19.03
N LYS A 335 -4.87 -12.44 17.80
CA LYS A 335 -3.61 -11.70 17.61
C LYS A 335 -3.79 -10.21 17.97
N PRO A 336 -2.94 -9.65 18.85
CA PRO A 336 -3.02 -8.23 19.24
C PRO A 336 -2.90 -7.28 18.05
N CYS A 337 -2.17 -7.67 17.01
CA CYS A 337 -1.99 -6.84 15.81
C CYS A 337 -3.27 -6.63 14.99
N LEU A 338 -4.35 -7.40 15.23
CA LEU A 338 -5.66 -7.12 14.64
C LEU A 338 -6.25 -5.77 15.08
N HIS A 339 -5.94 -5.31 16.28
CA HIS A 339 -6.36 -3.98 16.76
C HIS A 339 -5.69 -2.85 15.96
N ASN A 340 -4.59 -3.16 15.30
CA ASN A 340 -3.84 -2.25 14.45
C ASN A 340 -4.06 -2.53 12.94
N ALA A 341 -5.22 -3.08 12.58
CA ALA A 341 -5.56 -3.46 11.21
C ALA A 341 -5.27 -2.38 10.15
N PRO A 342 -5.50 -1.07 10.40
CA PRO A 342 -5.17 -0.03 9.43
C PRO A 342 -3.70 0.00 8.97
N LEU A 343 -2.76 -0.53 9.76
CA LEU A 343 -1.35 -0.65 9.37
C LEU A 343 -1.11 -1.58 8.18
N PHE A 344 -2.01 -2.54 7.97
CA PHE A 344 -1.77 -3.69 7.09
C PHE A 344 -2.33 -3.54 5.68
N ILE A 345 -2.83 -2.35 5.30
CA ILE A 345 -3.45 -2.18 3.97
C ILE A 345 -2.50 -2.53 2.82
N GLY A 346 -1.21 -2.15 2.91
CA GLY A 346 -0.20 -2.50 1.91
C GLY A 346 0.02 -4.01 1.81
N ALA A 347 0.30 -4.66 2.94
CA ALA A 347 0.48 -6.10 2.99
C ALA A 347 -0.78 -6.88 2.58
N CYS A 348 -1.98 -6.36 2.92
CA CYS A 348 -3.24 -6.94 2.48
C CYS A 348 -3.40 -6.87 0.96
N GLY A 349 -3.14 -5.70 0.35
CA GLY A 349 -3.18 -5.53 -1.10
C GLY A 349 -2.21 -6.46 -1.84
N LEU A 350 -1.00 -6.62 -1.31
CA LEU A 350 -0.01 -7.56 -1.83
C LEU A 350 -0.47 -9.02 -1.69
N ALA A 351 -1.05 -9.39 -0.55
CA ALA A 351 -1.58 -10.74 -0.36
C ALA A 351 -2.75 -11.07 -1.30
N LEU A 352 -3.54 -10.06 -1.69
CA LEU A 352 -4.63 -10.22 -2.67
C LEU A 352 -4.12 -10.54 -4.08
N ARG A 353 -2.84 -10.26 -4.40
CA ARG A 353 -2.22 -10.64 -5.69
C ARG A 353 -2.28 -12.13 -5.98
N ARG A 354 -2.30 -12.97 -4.95
CA ARG A 354 -2.46 -14.43 -5.14
C ARG A 354 -3.71 -14.82 -5.93
N PHE A 355 -4.74 -13.99 -5.93
CA PHE A 355 -5.99 -14.26 -6.65
C PHE A 355 -5.99 -13.71 -8.09
N SER A 356 -4.93 -12.98 -8.49
CA SER A 356 -4.78 -12.36 -9.82
C SER A 356 -3.68 -13.00 -10.67
N LEU A 357 -3.01 -14.04 -10.15
CA LEU A 357 -1.92 -14.79 -10.83
C LEU A 357 -2.46 -15.98 -11.60
#